data_ce9f8e8615d4f9c2036f59069167df43
#
_entry.id   ce9f8e8615d4f9c2036f59069167df43
#
_cell.length_a   1.000
_cell.length_b   1.000
_cell.length_c   1.000
_cell.angle_alpha   90.00
_cell.angle_beta   90.00
_cell.angle_gamma   90.00
#
_symmetry.space_group_name_H-M   'P 1'
#
loop_
_entity.id
_entity.type
_entity.pdbx_description
1 polymer ?
#
loop_
_entity_poly.entity_id
_entity_poly.type
_entity_poly.pdbx_seq_one_letter_code
_entity_poly.pdbx_strand_id
1 'polypeptide(L)'
;MFSNFYDHAETEVGFTEIIQILGGGTPKTGESAYWNGNVPFFTPKDVGSPYTLTTEKTITEEGLAHCNSHLYPINTVFVTARGTVGKVGLPGVPMAMNQSCYALVGKDTHQLLAYFYTLKAVDKLKHKASGAVFDAITTRDFESEHIMKLSDNDAKAFLDVAEPMYQAILSNSIENMQLATLKDSLLPKLMSGELDVSDIEL
;
A
#
# COMPACT_ATOMS: atom_id res chain seq x y z
N MET A 1 16.57 10.35 4.65
CA MET A 1 15.94 11.69 4.55
C MET A 1 14.83 11.88 5.60
N PHE A 2 13.72 11.13 5.60
CA PHE A 2 12.64 11.30 6.58
C PHE A 2 13.10 11.21 8.03
N SER A 3 13.94 10.22 8.39
CA SER A 3 14.46 10.07 9.75
C SER A 3 15.16 11.33 10.26
N ASN A 4 15.87 12.06 9.41
CA ASN A 4 16.53 13.30 9.78
C ASN A 4 15.53 14.38 10.27
N PHE A 5 14.40 14.55 9.56
CA PHE A 5 13.34 15.45 10.00
C PHE A 5 12.63 14.92 11.25
N TYR A 6 12.33 13.62 11.26
CA TYR A 6 11.60 12.95 12.33
C TYR A 6 12.36 13.00 13.66
N ASP A 7 13.67 12.76 13.64
CA ASP A 7 14.51 12.69 14.83
C ASP A 7 14.78 14.09 15.46
N HIS A 8 14.53 15.18 14.70
CA HIS A 8 14.62 16.56 15.15
C HIS A 8 13.25 17.21 15.42
N ALA A 9 12.15 16.48 15.20
CA ALA A 9 10.81 16.99 15.49
C ALA A 9 10.61 17.12 17.01
N GLU A 10 9.95 18.21 17.45
CA GLU A 10 9.78 18.55 18.86
C GLU A 10 8.38 18.22 19.39
N THR A 11 7.41 17.97 18.50
CA THR A 11 6.01 17.75 18.87
C THR A 11 5.66 16.29 18.84
N GLU A 12 5.38 15.71 20.01
CA GLU A 12 4.85 14.35 20.11
C GLU A 12 3.32 14.37 20.08
N VAL A 13 2.71 13.49 19.29
CA VAL A 13 1.24 13.36 19.16
C VAL A 13 0.85 11.89 19.18
N GLY A 14 -0.39 11.60 19.60
CA GLY A 14 -0.96 10.27 19.45
C GLY A 14 -1.12 9.91 17.97
N PHE A 15 -0.72 8.70 17.60
CA PHE A 15 -0.78 8.25 16.20
C PHE A 15 -2.19 8.40 15.61
N THR A 16 -3.22 8.02 16.38
CA THR A 16 -4.62 8.09 15.94
C THR A 16 -5.22 9.49 15.99
N GLU A 17 -4.53 10.47 16.55
CA GLU A 17 -4.96 11.88 16.47
C GLU A 17 -4.84 12.38 15.02
N ILE A 18 -3.80 11.99 14.31
CA ILE A 18 -3.49 12.47 12.96
C ILE A 18 -3.71 11.43 11.86
N ILE A 19 -4.01 10.17 12.22
CA ILE A 19 -4.25 9.07 11.28
C ILE A 19 -5.53 8.33 11.66
N GLN A 20 -6.43 8.19 10.69
CA GLN A 20 -7.62 7.36 10.79
C GLN A 20 -7.29 5.91 10.37
N ILE A 21 -7.79 4.95 11.14
CA ILE A 21 -7.64 3.52 10.85
C ILE A 21 -8.98 2.98 10.37
N LEU A 22 -8.98 2.36 9.21
CA LEU A 22 -10.14 1.73 8.58
C LEU A 22 -9.87 0.24 8.40
N GLY A 23 -10.87 -0.59 8.64
CA GLY A 23 -10.78 -2.04 8.46
C GLY A 23 -11.07 -2.47 7.03
N GLY A 24 -10.60 -3.66 6.67
CA GLY A 24 -11.02 -4.35 5.48
C GLY A 24 -12.13 -5.37 5.75
N GLY A 25 -12.62 -5.99 4.68
CA GLY A 25 -13.63 -7.03 4.74
C GLY A 25 -13.50 -8.01 3.59
N THR A 26 -14.00 -9.21 3.75
CA THR A 26 -13.99 -10.23 2.69
C THR A 26 -15.44 -10.59 2.33
N PRO A 27 -15.82 -10.52 1.05
CA PRO A 27 -17.12 -10.98 0.62
C PRO A 27 -17.25 -12.50 0.84
N LYS A 28 -18.49 -13.02 0.87
CA LYS A 28 -18.72 -14.45 1.05
C LYS A 28 -17.93 -15.25 0.00
N THR A 29 -17.02 -16.10 0.46
CA THR A 29 -16.12 -16.87 -0.41
C THR A 29 -16.84 -17.91 -1.27
N GLY A 30 -17.99 -18.40 -0.82
CA GLY A 30 -18.82 -19.36 -1.57
C GLY A 30 -19.72 -18.72 -2.63
N GLU A 31 -19.78 -17.39 -2.73
CA GLU A 31 -20.61 -16.69 -3.70
C GLU A 31 -19.78 -16.29 -4.91
N SER A 32 -19.91 -17.04 -6.00
CA SER A 32 -19.10 -16.84 -7.21
C SER A 32 -19.33 -15.48 -7.87
N ALA A 33 -20.51 -14.89 -7.72
CA ALA A 33 -20.86 -13.57 -8.26
C ALA A 33 -20.01 -12.44 -7.64
N TYR A 34 -19.38 -12.66 -6.48
CA TYR A 34 -18.58 -11.65 -5.79
C TYR A 34 -17.10 -11.63 -6.19
N TRP A 35 -16.65 -12.63 -6.96
CA TRP A 35 -15.22 -12.84 -7.27
C TRP A 35 -14.90 -12.72 -8.77
N ASN A 36 -13.61 -12.55 -9.05
CA ASN A 36 -13.07 -12.48 -10.43
C ASN A 36 -13.61 -11.31 -11.26
N GLY A 37 -13.94 -10.18 -10.60
CA GLY A 37 -14.30 -8.93 -11.26
C GLY A 37 -13.10 -8.02 -11.50
N ASN A 38 -13.36 -6.70 -11.60
CA ASN A 38 -12.36 -5.69 -11.94
C ASN A 38 -11.75 -4.95 -10.75
N VAL A 39 -12.20 -5.21 -9.54
CA VAL A 39 -11.71 -4.55 -8.33
C VAL A 39 -10.58 -5.38 -7.72
N PRO A 40 -9.32 -4.89 -7.70
CA PRO A 40 -8.22 -5.58 -7.05
C PRO A 40 -8.51 -5.75 -5.56
N PHE A 41 -8.26 -6.97 -5.05
CA PHE A 41 -8.57 -7.35 -3.67
C PHE A 41 -7.29 -7.68 -2.90
N PHE A 42 -6.79 -6.68 -2.18
CA PHE A 42 -5.54 -6.76 -1.46
C PHE A 42 -5.59 -7.68 -0.24
N THR A 43 -4.58 -8.52 -0.12
CA THR A 43 -4.35 -9.41 1.01
C THR A 43 -2.90 -9.26 1.50
N PRO A 44 -2.52 -9.79 2.68
CA PRO A 44 -1.15 -9.72 3.16
C PRO A 44 -0.07 -10.29 2.22
N LYS A 45 -0.45 -11.10 1.23
CA LYS A 45 0.46 -11.68 0.22
C LYS A 45 0.83 -10.68 -0.87
N ASP A 46 -0.04 -9.70 -1.11
CA ASP A 46 0.06 -8.79 -2.25
C ASP A 46 0.92 -7.55 -1.97
N VAL A 47 1.48 -7.41 -0.76
CA VAL A 47 2.24 -6.21 -0.38
C VAL A 47 3.43 -6.00 -1.30
N GLY A 48 3.40 -4.91 -2.08
CA GLY A 48 4.51 -4.44 -2.89
C GLY A 48 5.51 -3.58 -2.10
N SER A 49 6.53 -3.07 -2.80
CA SER A 49 7.56 -2.22 -2.20
C SER A 49 7.92 -1.04 -3.11
N PRO A 50 7.43 0.16 -2.86
CA PRO A 50 6.34 0.48 -1.92
C PRO A 50 4.94 0.23 -2.49
N TYR A 51 4.78 0.16 -3.85
CA TYR A 51 3.49 0.08 -4.52
C TYR A 51 3.07 -1.35 -4.87
N THR A 52 1.78 -1.63 -4.68
CA THR A 52 1.09 -2.81 -5.20
C THR A 52 0.23 -2.36 -6.39
N LEU A 53 0.45 -2.93 -7.57
CA LEU A 53 -0.30 -2.63 -8.80
C LEU A 53 -1.33 -3.70 -9.14
N THR A 54 -1.07 -4.95 -8.75
CA THR A 54 -1.92 -6.10 -9.02
C THR A 54 -2.08 -6.94 -7.76
N THR A 55 -3.15 -7.72 -7.70
CA THR A 55 -3.44 -8.63 -6.59
C THR A 55 -3.72 -10.03 -7.12
N GLU A 56 -3.45 -11.06 -6.29
CA GLU A 56 -3.76 -12.46 -6.64
C GLU A 56 -5.25 -12.65 -6.91
N LYS A 57 -6.11 -11.91 -6.20
CA LYS A 57 -7.57 -12.01 -6.29
C LYS A 57 -8.18 -10.68 -6.68
N THR A 58 -9.32 -10.77 -7.34
CA THR A 58 -10.18 -9.62 -7.64
C THR A 58 -11.61 -9.89 -7.17
N ILE A 59 -12.36 -8.84 -6.91
CA ILE A 59 -13.79 -8.91 -6.59
C ILE A 59 -14.60 -8.11 -7.58
N THR A 60 -15.89 -8.37 -7.65
CA THR A 60 -16.83 -7.57 -8.42
C THR A 60 -17.28 -6.34 -7.60
N GLU A 61 -17.92 -5.38 -8.24
CA GLU A 61 -18.58 -4.26 -7.54
C GLU A 61 -19.66 -4.78 -6.58
N GLU A 62 -20.38 -5.83 -6.97
CA GLU A 62 -21.34 -6.51 -6.11
C GLU A 62 -20.66 -7.12 -4.89
N GLY A 63 -19.52 -7.79 -5.05
CA GLY A 63 -18.70 -8.32 -3.97
C GLY A 63 -18.22 -7.21 -3.03
N LEU A 64 -17.82 -6.05 -3.57
CA LEU A 64 -17.44 -4.88 -2.79
C LEU A 64 -18.62 -4.36 -1.96
N ALA A 65 -19.81 -4.25 -2.56
CA ALA A 65 -21.03 -3.80 -1.89
C ALA A 65 -21.50 -4.75 -0.76
N HIS A 66 -21.10 -6.03 -0.83
CA HIS A 66 -21.47 -7.06 0.14
C HIS A 66 -20.35 -7.42 1.14
N CYS A 67 -19.36 -6.54 1.31
CA CYS A 67 -18.33 -6.69 2.35
C CYS A 67 -18.06 -5.37 3.07
N ASN A 68 -17.33 -5.44 4.18
CA ASN A 68 -16.99 -4.25 4.99
C ASN A 68 -15.75 -3.52 4.45
N SER A 69 -15.26 -3.86 3.27
CA SER A 69 -14.17 -3.12 2.63
C SER A 69 -14.73 -1.93 1.85
N HIS A 70 -13.88 -0.94 1.67
CA HIS A 70 -14.12 0.18 0.75
C HIS A 70 -13.17 0.06 -0.42
N LEU A 71 -13.47 0.77 -1.51
CA LEU A 71 -12.50 1.00 -2.58
C LEU A 71 -11.58 2.14 -2.15
N TYR A 72 -10.39 1.78 -1.69
CA TYR A 72 -9.40 2.74 -1.22
C TYR A 72 -8.64 3.35 -2.39
N PRO A 73 -8.46 4.67 -2.42
CA PRO A 73 -7.73 5.36 -3.49
C PRO A 73 -6.22 5.05 -3.46
N ILE A 74 -5.55 5.40 -4.54
CA ILE A 74 -4.09 5.37 -4.67
C ILE A 74 -3.45 6.12 -3.49
N ASN A 75 -2.30 5.63 -3.03
CA ASN A 75 -1.54 6.17 -1.90
C ASN A 75 -2.20 6.02 -0.51
N THR A 76 -3.35 5.35 -0.38
CA THR A 76 -3.81 4.94 0.96
C THR A 76 -2.76 4.02 1.58
N VAL A 77 -2.42 4.22 2.85
CA VAL A 77 -1.43 3.34 3.49
C VAL A 77 -2.09 2.03 3.90
N PHE A 78 -1.61 0.90 3.38
CA PHE A 78 -2.05 -0.43 3.79
C PHE A 78 -1.05 -1.05 4.75
N VAL A 79 -1.56 -1.60 5.85
CA VAL A 79 -0.76 -2.33 6.85
C VAL A 79 -1.32 -3.74 7.02
N THR A 80 -0.46 -4.73 6.95
CA THR A 80 -0.84 -6.11 7.25
C THR A 80 -0.92 -6.32 8.75
N ALA A 81 -2.13 -6.61 9.23
CA ALA A 81 -2.42 -6.80 10.65
C ALA A 81 -2.28 -8.25 11.11
N ARG A 82 -2.40 -9.22 10.19
CA ARG A 82 -2.29 -10.66 10.45
C ARG A 82 -1.60 -11.36 9.28
N GLY A 83 -1.05 -12.53 9.52
CA GLY A 83 -0.27 -13.28 8.54
C GLY A 83 1.17 -12.77 8.47
N THR A 84 1.56 -12.03 7.46
CA THR A 84 2.85 -11.32 7.41
C THR A 84 2.74 -9.98 8.12
N VAL A 85 2.68 -10.00 9.46
CA VAL A 85 2.36 -8.84 10.29
C VAL A 85 3.35 -7.68 10.12
N GLY A 86 2.82 -6.46 10.03
CA GLY A 86 3.61 -5.23 10.03
C GLY A 86 4.36 -4.96 8.73
N LYS A 87 3.88 -5.47 7.60
CA LYS A 87 4.29 -4.93 6.30
C LYS A 87 3.42 -3.72 5.96
N VAL A 88 4.04 -2.72 5.37
CA VAL A 88 3.40 -1.46 4.97
C VAL A 88 3.59 -1.28 3.48
N GLY A 89 2.54 -0.94 2.77
CA GLY A 89 2.56 -0.69 1.32
C GLY A 89 1.50 0.31 0.89
N LEU A 90 1.55 0.69 -0.37
CA LEU A 90 0.65 1.65 -1.00
C LEU A 90 -0.05 0.98 -2.20
N PRO A 91 -1.37 1.07 -2.35
CA PRO A 91 -2.04 0.74 -3.59
C PRO A 91 -1.61 1.72 -4.68
N GLY A 92 -1.17 1.22 -5.81
CA GLY A 92 -0.85 2.01 -7.00
C GLY A 92 -2.03 2.15 -7.97
N VAL A 93 -3.12 1.44 -7.69
CA VAL A 93 -4.45 1.57 -8.30
C VAL A 93 -5.49 1.47 -7.19
N PRO A 94 -6.74 1.96 -7.39
CA PRO A 94 -7.78 1.79 -6.37
C PRO A 94 -7.99 0.31 -6.04
N MET A 95 -8.00 -0.05 -4.74
CA MET A 95 -8.11 -1.44 -4.27
C MET A 95 -9.05 -1.57 -3.08
N ALA A 96 -9.76 -2.69 -3.01
CA ALA A 96 -10.36 -3.18 -1.78
C ALA A 96 -9.35 -4.04 -1.01
N MET A 97 -9.61 -4.34 0.26
CA MET A 97 -8.71 -5.19 1.06
C MET A 97 -9.46 -6.12 2.00
N ASN A 98 -8.82 -7.22 2.36
CA ASN A 98 -9.39 -8.18 3.29
C ASN A 98 -9.30 -7.71 4.76
N GLN A 99 -9.98 -8.44 5.66
CA GLN A 99 -10.02 -8.14 7.10
C GLN A 99 -8.69 -8.35 7.85
N SER A 100 -7.64 -8.87 7.19
CA SER A 100 -6.31 -9.03 7.79
C SER A 100 -5.42 -7.81 7.57
N CYS A 101 -5.96 -6.75 6.98
CA CYS A 101 -5.28 -5.50 6.69
C CYS A 101 -6.03 -4.30 7.27
N TYR A 102 -5.30 -3.23 7.52
CA TYR A 102 -5.83 -1.90 7.82
C TYR A 102 -5.47 -0.92 6.72
N ALA A 103 -6.39 -0.02 6.41
CA ALA A 103 -6.12 1.18 5.63
C ALA A 103 -5.97 2.37 6.57
N LEU A 104 -4.91 3.14 6.39
CA LEU A 104 -4.59 4.29 7.21
C LEU A 104 -4.65 5.55 6.36
N VAL A 105 -5.45 6.51 6.80
CA VAL A 105 -5.72 7.77 6.10
C VAL A 105 -5.31 8.93 7.00
N GLY A 106 -4.56 9.89 6.47
CA GLY A 106 -4.19 11.09 7.19
C GLY A 106 -5.41 11.96 7.52
N LYS A 107 -5.52 12.40 8.77
CA LYS A 107 -6.46 13.44 9.21
C LYS A 107 -5.69 14.75 9.20
N ASP A 108 -6.05 15.67 8.31
CA ASP A 108 -5.30 16.92 8.11
C ASP A 108 -3.77 16.71 7.95
N THR A 109 -3.40 15.50 7.54
CA THR A 109 -2.02 15.06 7.34
C THR A 109 -1.87 14.53 5.92
N HIS A 110 -0.86 15.01 5.22
CA HIS A 110 -0.60 14.55 3.86
C HIS A 110 -0.37 13.04 3.81
N GLN A 111 -0.96 12.34 2.82
CA GLN A 111 -0.99 10.88 2.79
C GLN A 111 0.42 10.24 2.73
N LEU A 112 1.37 10.90 2.08
CA LEU A 112 2.76 10.43 2.06
C LEU A 112 3.43 10.56 3.44
N LEU A 113 3.12 11.62 4.21
CA LEU A 113 3.56 11.71 5.61
C LEU A 113 2.91 10.61 6.48
N ALA A 114 1.62 10.35 6.28
CA ALA A 114 0.93 9.25 6.96
C ALA A 114 1.63 7.90 6.70
N TYR A 115 2.10 7.67 5.47
CA TYR A 115 2.91 6.49 5.15
C TYR A 115 4.20 6.42 5.97
N PHE A 116 4.98 7.49 6.04
CA PHE A 116 6.23 7.50 6.80
C PHE A 116 6.02 7.42 8.31
N TYR A 117 5.00 8.08 8.84
CA TYR A 117 4.61 7.93 10.24
C TYR A 117 4.18 6.50 10.57
N THR A 118 3.46 5.85 9.65
CA THR A 118 3.07 4.45 9.80
C THR A 118 4.28 3.52 9.83
N LEU A 119 5.28 3.75 8.97
CA LEU A 119 6.53 2.99 9.02
C LEU A 119 7.21 3.09 10.39
N LYS A 120 7.28 4.29 10.97
CA LYS A 120 7.86 4.50 12.32
C LYS A 120 7.02 3.84 13.42
N ALA A 121 5.67 3.96 13.37
CA ALA A 121 4.80 3.34 14.35
C ALA A 121 4.90 1.80 14.31
N VAL A 122 4.86 1.21 13.11
CA VAL A 122 4.98 -0.24 12.93
C VAL A 122 6.35 -0.75 13.38
N ASP A 123 7.42 0.00 13.14
CA ASP A 123 8.76 -0.35 13.61
C ASP A 123 8.83 -0.35 15.14
N LYS A 124 8.28 0.67 15.81
CA LYS A 124 8.15 0.72 17.27
C LYS A 124 7.35 -0.48 17.81
N LEU A 125 6.21 -0.83 17.17
CA LEU A 125 5.39 -1.97 17.60
C LEU A 125 6.15 -3.29 17.47
N LYS A 126 6.92 -3.49 16.41
CA LYS A 126 7.78 -4.67 16.24
C LYS A 126 8.85 -4.75 17.31
N HIS A 127 9.48 -3.65 17.65
CA HIS A 127 10.50 -3.60 18.72
C HIS A 127 9.91 -3.87 20.11
N LYS A 128 8.71 -3.34 20.41
CA LYS A 128 8.02 -3.63 21.68
C LYS A 128 7.67 -5.11 21.84
N ALA A 129 7.37 -5.79 20.72
CA ALA A 129 7.06 -7.21 20.70
C ALA A 129 8.32 -8.11 20.69
N SER A 130 9.54 -7.55 20.69
CA SER A 130 10.77 -8.34 20.66
C SER A 130 10.89 -9.18 21.93
N GLY A 131 10.77 -10.51 21.78
CA GLY A 131 10.70 -11.50 22.86
C GLY A 131 9.33 -12.19 23.02
N ALA A 132 8.28 -11.68 22.39
CA ALA A 132 6.97 -12.33 22.26
C ALA A 132 6.63 -12.58 20.78
N VAL A 133 5.73 -13.53 20.52
CA VAL A 133 5.26 -13.79 19.15
C VAL A 133 4.42 -12.58 18.70
N PHE A 134 4.87 -11.90 17.64
CA PHE A 134 4.15 -10.75 17.06
C PHE A 134 3.13 -11.25 16.04
N ASP A 135 2.02 -11.80 16.55
CA ASP A 135 1.02 -12.53 15.75
C ASP A 135 0.00 -11.61 15.07
N ALA A 136 -0.22 -10.43 15.62
CA ALA A 136 -1.18 -9.47 15.07
C ALA A 136 -0.89 -8.03 15.52
N ILE A 137 -1.30 -7.06 14.71
CA ILE A 137 -1.46 -5.65 15.08
C ILE A 137 -2.95 -5.39 15.22
N THR A 138 -3.35 -4.74 16.31
CA THR A 138 -4.71 -4.30 16.57
C THR A 138 -4.84 -2.78 16.48
N THR A 139 -6.07 -2.27 16.42
CA THR A 139 -6.31 -0.81 16.50
C THR A 139 -5.82 -0.23 17.82
N ARG A 140 -5.92 -0.99 18.92
CA ARG A 140 -5.42 -0.57 20.24
C ARG A 140 -3.92 -0.38 20.29
N ASP A 141 -3.17 -1.18 19.53
CA ASP A 141 -1.71 -1.01 19.43
C ASP A 141 -1.39 0.35 18.82
N PHE A 142 -2.07 0.73 17.75
CA PHE A 142 -1.93 2.06 17.16
C PHE A 142 -2.45 3.19 18.05
N GLU A 143 -3.53 2.98 18.80
CA GLU A 143 -4.08 3.95 19.75
C GLU A 143 -3.09 4.27 20.89
N SER A 144 -2.25 3.30 21.26
CA SER A 144 -1.22 3.46 22.28
C SER A 144 0.09 4.06 21.76
N GLU A 145 0.26 4.18 20.43
CA GLU A 145 1.48 4.70 19.83
C GLU A 145 1.48 6.23 19.76
N HIS A 146 2.66 6.78 20.05
CA HIS A 146 2.96 8.18 19.88
C HIS A 146 4.09 8.34 18.85
N ILE A 147 3.98 9.38 18.06
CA ILE A 147 4.97 9.70 17.03
C ILE A 147 5.39 11.16 17.12
N MET A 148 6.57 11.45 16.60
CA MET A 148 7.05 12.83 16.46
C MET A 148 6.45 13.43 15.18
N LYS A 149 5.58 14.43 15.32
CA LYS A 149 4.97 15.14 14.22
C LYS A 149 5.93 16.24 13.72
N LEU A 150 6.20 16.26 12.42
CA LEU A 150 6.97 17.32 11.80
C LEU A 150 6.26 18.67 11.91
N SER A 151 7.02 19.75 12.06
CA SER A 151 6.48 21.11 11.85
C SER A 151 5.97 21.27 10.43
N ASP A 152 5.07 22.25 10.21
CA ASP A 152 4.52 22.49 8.86
C ASP A 152 5.64 22.84 7.84
N ASN A 153 6.69 23.54 8.29
CA ASN A 153 7.83 23.85 7.44
C ASN A 153 8.64 22.61 7.06
N ASP A 154 8.93 21.73 8.04
CA ASP A 154 9.66 20.49 7.80
C ASP A 154 8.84 19.51 6.98
N ALA A 155 7.54 19.41 7.25
CA ALA A 155 6.60 18.62 6.47
C ALA A 155 6.61 19.07 5.00
N LYS A 156 6.52 20.38 4.76
CA LYS A 156 6.59 20.95 3.41
C LYS A 156 7.94 20.67 2.75
N ALA A 157 9.05 20.94 3.45
CA ALA A 157 10.40 20.71 2.91
C ALA A 157 10.64 19.24 2.56
N PHE A 158 10.11 18.32 3.37
CA PHE A 158 10.16 16.89 3.10
C PHE A 158 9.31 16.52 1.88
N LEU A 159 8.07 17.00 1.80
CA LEU A 159 7.13 16.66 0.73
C LEU A 159 7.60 17.19 -0.62
N ASP A 160 8.16 18.42 -0.67
CA ASP A 160 8.69 19.02 -1.89
C ASP A 160 9.74 18.12 -2.60
N VAL A 161 10.41 17.25 -1.83
CA VAL A 161 11.37 16.27 -2.37
C VAL A 161 10.76 14.88 -2.52
N ALA A 162 10.00 14.42 -1.52
CA ALA A 162 9.52 13.05 -1.46
C ALA A 162 8.38 12.77 -2.46
N GLU A 163 7.46 13.71 -2.68
CA GLU A 163 6.34 13.50 -3.60
C GLU A 163 6.78 13.22 -5.04
N PRO A 164 7.66 14.04 -5.67
CA PRO A 164 8.13 13.74 -7.01
C PRO A 164 8.82 12.39 -7.11
N MET A 165 9.56 11.97 -6.06
CA MET A 165 10.23 10.67 -6.02
C MET A 165 9.20 9.52 -6.00
N TYR A 166 8.16 9.61 -5.16
CA TYR A 166 7.12 8.58 -5.06
C TYR A 166 6.23 8.54 -6.31
N GLN A 167 5.96 9.68 -6.93
CA GLN A 167 5.30 9.75 -8.24
C GLN A 167 6.14 9.05 -9.33
N ALA A 168 7.45 9.30 -9.37
CA ALA A 168 8.36 8.62 -10.30
C ALA A 168 8.42 7.10 -10.04
N ILE A 169 8.47 6.66 -8.78
CA ILE A 169 8.45 5.23 -8.41
C ILE A 169 7.16 4.57 -8.90
N LEU A 170 6.01 5.20 -8.71
CA LEU A 170 4.73 4.69 -9.18
C LEU A 170 4.69 4.62 -10.71
N SER A 171 5.08 5.69 -11.40
CA SER A 171 5.11 5.76 -12.86
C SER A 171 6.01 4.68 -13.45
N ASN A 172 7.23 4.54 -12.94
CA ASN A 172 8.17 3.52 -13.39
C ASN A 172 7.66 2.09 -13.08
N SER A 173 6.96 1.90 -11.98
CA SER A 173 6.36 0.60 -11.64
C SER A 173 5.26 0.21 -12.63
N ILE A 174 4.42 1.18 -13.03
CA ILE A 174 3.38 0.99 -14.05
C ILE A 174 4.02 0.70 -15.42
N GLU A 175 5.02 1.48 -15.81
CA GLU A 175 5.73 1.28 -17.07
C GLU A 175 6.40 -0.10 -17.14
N ASN A 176 7.08 -0.51 -16.08
CA ASN A 176 7.68 -1.84 -15.98
C ASN A 176 6.66 -2.97 -16.14
N MET A 177 5.46 -2.82 -15.54
CA MET A 177 4.38 -3.78 -15.71
C MET A 177 3.88 -3.84 -17.18
N GLN A 178 3.75 -2.69 -17.83
CA GLN A 178 3.35 -2.60 -19.25
C GLN A 178 4.41 -3.21 -20.16
N LEU A 179 5.68 -2.91 -19.93
CA LEU A 179 6.80 -3.47 -20.70
C LEU A 179 6.91 -4.99 -20.52
N ALA A 180 6.69 -5.50 -19.29
CA ALA A 180 6.64 -6.93 -19.05
C ALA A 180 5.50 -7.61 -19.84
N THR A 181 4.30 -7.03 -19.81
CA THR A 181 3.14 -7.51 -20.58
C THR A 181 3.41 -7.48 -22.08
N LEU A 182 4.00 -6.41 -22.60
CA LEU A 182 4.37 -6.26 -24.00
C LEU A 182 5.40 -7.33 -24.40
N LYS A 183 6.46 -7.50 -23.62
CA LYS A 183 7.48 -8.54 -23.84
C LYS A 183 6.84 -9.92 -23.89
N ASP A 184 5.99 -10.26 -22.94
CA ASP A 184 5.37 -11.58 -22.85
C ASP A 184 4.36 -11.84 -24.00
N SER A 185 3.78 -10.80 -24.59
CA SER A 185 2.92 -10.89 -25.77
C SER A 185 3.69 -11.00 -27.09
N LEU A 186 4.86 -10.34 -27.17
CA LEU A 186 5.66 -10.29 -28.43
C LEU A 186 6.61 -11.48 -28.56
N LEU A 187 7.21 -11.93 -27.47
CA LEU A 187 8.24 -12.97 -27.50
C LEU A 187 7.77 -14.28 -28.15
N PRO A 188 6.57 -14.82 -27.87
CA PRO A 188 6.07 -16.01 -28.56
C PRO A 188 5.90 -15.80 -30.07
N LYS A 189 5.46 -14.61 -30.49
CA LYS A 189 5.21 -14.27 -31.91
C LYS A 189 6.52 -14.13 -32.69
N LEU A 190 7.55 -13.58 -32.06
CA LEU A 190 8.90 -13.53 -32.62
C LEU A 190 9.50 -14.93 -32.75
N MET A 191 9.36 -15.77 -31.73
CA MET A 191 9.87 -17.14 -31.74
C MET A 191 9.18 -18.05 -32.74
N SER A 192 7.89 -17.82 -33.02
CA SER A 192 7.12 -18.59 -34.00
C SER A 192 7.31 -18.10 -35.46
N GLY A 193 7.98 -16.95 -35.66
CA GLY A 193 8.09 -16.30 -36.96
C GLY A 193 6.80 -15.60 -37.45
N GLU A 194 5.79 -15.45 -36.58
CA GLU A 194 4.56 -14.67 -36.86
C GLU A 194 4.89 -13.17 -37.00
N LEU A 195 5.89 -12.68 -36.26
CA LEU A 195 6.43 -11.33 -36.42
C LEU A 195 7.85 -11.45 -37.03
N ASP A 196 7.99 -10.92 -38.25
CA ASP A 196 9.28 -10.74 -38.89
C ASP A 196 9.86 -9.37 -38.55
N VAL A 197 11.09 -9.33 -38.09
CA VAL A 197 11.81 -8.12 -37.71
C VAL A 197 13.07 -7.91 -38.54
N SER A 198 13.22 -8.66 -39.65
CA SER A 198 14.41 -8.61 -40.52
C SER A 198 14.64 -7.22 -41.12
N ASP A 199 13.59 -6.42 -41.30
CA ASP A 199 13.64 -5.08 -41.89
C ASP A 199 13.73 -3.93 -40.86
N ILE A 200 13.85 -4.25 -39.55
CA ILE A 200 14.02 -3.21 -38.52
C ILE A 200 15.50 -2.86 -38.40
N GLU A 201 15.84 -1.64 -38.83
CA GLU A 201 17.15 -1.04 -38.54
C GLU A 201 17.24 -0.68 -37.03
N LEU A 202 18.28 -1.19 -36.34
CA LEU A 202 18.56 -0.94 -34.92
C LEU A 202 19.44 0.30 -34.75
#